data_471458e429e1ee0bf2baaad836d7f2c9
#
_entry.id   471458e429e1ee0bf2baaad836d7f2c9
#
_cell.length_a   1.000
_cell.length_b   1.000
_cell.length_c   1.000
_cell.angle_alpha   90.00
_cell.angle_beta   90.00
_cell.angle_gamma   90.00
#
_symmetry.space_group_name_H-M   'P 1'
#
loop_
_entity.id
_entity.type
_entity.pdbx_description
1 polymer ?
#
loop_
_entity_poly.entity_id
_entity_poly.type
_entity_poly.pdbx_seq_one_letter_code
_entity_poly.pdbx_strand_id
1 'polypeptide(L)'
;MKKLLFLTSLLLISSINAFSGIIVVEGKYQDKNLYVQNGYSGNGVGFCTYEVTINGKTSTDEVNSSAFEIDFAAFSIKPGTPVVVEIRHKDDCSPKVLNPEALKPKATFEVININIDKSGLLNWATKNEMGSLPYIVEQYRWNKWIPVGEVKGGGSMDNNTYSFLTTAHSGENKYRVKQVGYGGLSKSSNNVAFVSAVGQPSYSMSKNGNEIEFSTETMYEVFDAYGNVIKRGYGSKLDIANLSKGAYYLCYDNIMTDFKKK
;
A
#
# COMPACT_ATOMS: atom_id res chain seq x y z
N MET A 1 50.08 -69.94 18.57
CA MET A 1 49.09 -68.84 18.98
C MET A 1 48.99 -67.89 17.81
N LYS A 2 47.92 -68.01 16.98
CA LYS A 2 47.66 -67.15 15.79
C LYS A 2 46.79 -66.00 16.24
N LYS A 3 47.32 -64.76 16.12
CA LYS A 3 46.52 -63.53 16.34
C LYS A 3 45.74 -63.20 15.08
N LEU A 4 44.40 -63.23 15.23
CA LEU A 4 43.47 -62.84 14.17
C LEU A 4 43.30 -61.33 14.24
N LEU A 5 43.73 -60.58 13.19
CA LEU A 5 43.50 -59.16 13.07
C LEU A 5 42.10 -58.96 12.46
N PHE A 6 41.16 -58.40 13.23
CA PHE A 6 39.86 -57.90 12.73
C PHE A 6 40.06 -56.51 12.11
N LEU A 7 39.93 -56.43 10.80
CA LEU A 7 39.93 -55.15 10.08
C LEU A 7 38.47 -54.64 10.04
N THR A 8 38.13 -53.72 10.92
CA THR A 8 36.83 -53.04 10.86
C THR A 8 36.86 -51.94 9.79
N SER A 9 36.21 -52.22 8.67
CA SER A 9 35.95 -51.22 7.62
C SER A 9 34.90 -50.21 8.11
N LEU A 10 35.34 -48.98 8.41
CA LEU A 10 34.46 -47.84 8.73
C LEU A 10 33.91 -47.28 7.43
N LEU A 11 32.65 -47.62 7.09
CA LEU A 11 31.91 -46.94 6.00
C LEU A 11 31.61 -45.50 6.42
N LEU A 12 32.36 -44.55 5.87
CA LEU A 12 31.97 -43.14 5.89
C LEU A 12 30.74 -42.96 4.97
N ILE A 13 29.56 -42.87 5.56
CA ILE A 13 28.38 -42.40 4.85
C ILE A 13 28.52 -40.86 4.78
N SER A 14 29.04 -40.38 3.66
CA SER A 14 28.97 -38.97 3.32
C SER A 14 27.49 -38.61 3.06
N SER A 15 26.82 -37.96 4.01
CA SER A 15 25.53 -37.35 3.78
C SER A 15 25.73 -36.25 2.75
N ILE A 16 25.30 -36.46 1.53
CA ILE A 16 25.17 -35.44 0.50
C ILE A 16 24.02 -34.56 0.99
N ASN A 17 24.34 -33.41 1.56
CA ASN A 17 23.37 -32.37 1.78
C ASN A 17 22.96 -31.83 0.39
N ALA A 18 21.86 -32.31 -0.13
CA ALA A 18 21.23 -31.69 -1.28
C ALA A 18 20.69 -30.35 -0.81
N PHE A 19 21.40 -29.27 -1.11
CA PHE A 19 20.85 -27.93 -0.97
C PHE A 19 19.78 -27.77 -2.06
N SER A 20 18.55 -27.56 -1.70
CA SER A 20 17.46 -27.25 -2.63
C SER A 20 17.12 -25.76 -2.53
N GLY A 21 17.11 -25.08 -3.66
CA GLY A 21 16.66 -23.68 -3.72
C GLY A 21 15.16 -23.58 -3.50
N ILE A 22 14.74 -22.46 -2.89
CA ILE A 22 13.32 -22.14 -2.69
C ILE A 22 13.07 -20.71 -3.18
N ILE A 23 12.10 -20.57 -4.09
CA ILE A 23 11.57 -19.25 -4.45
C ILE A 23 10.27 -19.05 -3.69
N VAL A 24 10.17 -17.94 -2.94
CA VAL A 24 8.96 -17.57 -2.19
C VAL A 24 8.30 -16.39 -2.88
N VAL A 25 7.00 -16.53 -3.18
CA VAL A 25 6.16 -15.44 -3.71
C VAL A 25 4.98 -15.24 -2.77
N GLU A 26 4.91 -14.05 -2.19
CA GLU A 26 3.88 -13.69 -1.22
C GLU A 26 2.98 -12.57 -1.74
N GLY A 27 1.71 -12.61 -1.34
CA GLY A 27 0.78 -11.56 -1.65
C GLY A 27 -0.66 -11.92 -1.30
N LYS A 28 -1.60 -11.41 -2.11
CA LYS A 28 -3.03 -11.73 -1.98
C LYS A 28 -3.54 -12.21 -3.33
N TYR A 29 -4.33 -13.27 -3.32
CA TYR A 29 -4.96 -13.77 -4.54
C TYR A 29 -5.87 -12.71 -5.16
N GLN A 30 -5.64 -12.38 -6.43
CA GLN A 30 -6.32 -11.33 -7.18
C GLN A 30 -7.13 -11.90 -8.35
N ASP A 31 -7.67 -13.12 -8.20
CA ASP A 31 -8.36 -13.86 -9.26
C ASP A 31 -7.51 -14.05 -10.52
N LYS A 32 -6.20 -14.27 -10.29
CA LYS A 32 -5.21 -14.52 -11.34
C LYS A 32 -4.19 -15.53 -10.85
N ASN A 33 -3.87 -16.50 -11.70
CA ASN A 33 -2.88 -17.51 -11.43
C ASN A 33 -1.46 -17.00 -11.65
N LEU A 34 -0.47 -17.69 -11.07
CA LEU A 34 0.94 -17.45 -11.36
C LEU A 34 1.40 -18.35 -12.50
N TYR A 35 2.27 -17.80 -13.35
CA TYR A 35 2.91 -18.55 -14.42
C TYR A 35 4.40 -18.68 -14.15
N VAL A 36 4.92 -19.90 -14.28
CA VAL A 36 6.32 -20.23 -14.00
C VAL A 36 6.97 -20.77 -15.26
N GLN A 37 8.05 -20.13 -15.69
CA GLN A 37 8.98 -20.69 -16.66
C GLN A 37 9.91 -21.66 -15.93
N ASN A 38 9.93 -22.91 -16.34
CA ASN A 38 10.61 -24.01 -15.67
C ASN A 38 11.59 -24.67 -16.62
N GLY A 39 12.84 -24.24 -16.58
CA GLY A 39 13.91 -24.82 -17.43
C GLY A 39 14.25 -26.23 -17.03
N TYR A 40 15.09 -26.88 -17.85
CA TYR A 40 15.69 -28.17 -17.51
C TYR A 40 16.69 -28.00 -16.36
N SER A 41 16.87 -29.07 -15.59
CA SER A 41 17.97 -29.22 -14.63
C SER A 41 19.32 -29.12 -15.36
N GLY A 42 20.33 -28.55 -14.72
CA GLY A 42 21.67 -28.37 -15.29
C GLY A 42 22.37 -29.70 -15.66
N ASN A 43 21.99 -30.79 -15.01
CA ASN A 43 22.45 -32.13 -15.34
C ASN A 43 21.69 -32.76 -16.53
N GLY A 44 20.73 -32.04 -17.14
CA GLY A 44 19.95 -32.47 -18.30
C GLY A 44 18.86 -33.50 -18.03
N VAL A 45 18.63 -33.88 -16.77
CA VAL A 45 17.60 -34.87 -16.40
C VAL A 45 16.43 -34.19 -15.69
N GLY A 46 15.28 -34.11 -16.37
CA GLY A 46 14.04 -33.53 -15.86
C GLY A 46 14.07 -32.03 -15.74
N PHE A 47 12.97 -31.48 -15.26
CA PHE A 47 12.81 -30.05 -15.06
C PHE A 47 13.36 -29.58 -13.71
N CYS A 48 13.50 -28.25 -13.58
CA CYS A 48 14.13 -27.60 -12.45
C CYS A 48 13.28 -27.68 -11.17
N THR A 49 12.00 -27.35 -11.29
CA THR A 49 11.03 -27.41 -10.18
C THR A 49 10.61 -28.85 -9.89
N TYR A 50 10.55 -29.23 -8.63
CA TYR A 50 10.11 -30.56 -8.22
C TYR A 50 8.90 -30.50 -7.24
N GLU A 51 8.64 -29.37 -6.60
CA GLU A 51 7.50 -29.19 -5.71
C GLU A 51 7.06 -27.74 -5.67
N VAL A 52 5.75 -27.52 -5.60
CA VAL A 52 5.12 -26.22 -5.32
C VAL A 52 4.20 -26.41 -4.15
N THR A 53 4.26 -25.50 -3.16
CA THR A 53 3.29 -25.44 -2.07
C THR A 53 2.56 -24.11 -2.07
N ILE A 54 1.29 -24.12 -1.68
CA ILE A 54 0.45 -22.94 -1.50
C ILE A 54 -0.07 -22.95 -0.08
N ASN A 55 0.30 -21.95 0.72
CA ASN A 55 -0.01 -21.89 2.15
C ASN A 55 0.35 -23.20 2.89
N GLY A 56 1.50 -23.81 2.54
CA GLY A 56 2.01 -25.04 3.11
C GLY A 56 1.35 -26.33 2.61
N LYS A 57 0.41 -26.27 1.65
CA LYS A 57 -0.20 -27.44 1.00
C LYS A 57 0.46 -27.67 -0.35
N THR A 58 0.90 -28.90 -0.63
CA THR A 58 1.49 -29.26 -1.92
C THR A 58 0.46 -29.10 -3.04
N SER A 59 0.88 -28.45 -4.11
CA SER A 59 0.08 -28.29 -5.33
C SER A 59 0.02 -29.60 -6.12
N THR A 60 -1.11 -29.81 -6.80
CA THR A 60 -1.29 -30.87 -7.79
C THR A 60 -1.03 -30.39 -9.22
N ASP A 61 -0.58 -29.14 -9.38
CA ASP A 61 -0.24 -28.59 -10.70
C ASP A 61 0.89 -29.40 -11.35
N GLU A 62 0.84 -29.51 -12.68
CA GLU A 62 1.85 -30.25 -13.44
C GLU A 62 3.16 -29.46 -13.52
N VAL A 63 4.09 -29.76 -12.64
CA VAL A 63 5.40 -29.09 -12.59
C VAL A 63 6.45 -29.76 -13.52
N ASN A 64 6.12 -30.91 -14.12
CA ASN A 64 7.04 -31.63 -15.00
C ASN A 64 6.92 -31.16 -16.45
N SER A 65 6.95 -29.86 -16.66
CA SER A 65 6.91 -29.21 -17.97
C SER A 65 7.81 -27.96 -18.01
N SER A 66 8.12 -27.48 -19.22
CA SER A 66 8.97 -26.27 -19.41
C SER A 66 8.33 -24.98 -18.94
N ALA A 67 7.03 -24.96 -18.74
CA ALA A 67 6.27 -23.90 -18.12
C ALA A 67 5.01 -24.50 -17.50
N PHE A 68 4.58 -23.96 -16.37
CA PHE A 68 3.35 -24.40 -15.70
C PHE A 68 2.64 -23.21 -15.04
N GLU A 69 1.37 -23.43 -14.76
CA GLU A 69 0.49 -22.50 -14.06
C GLU A 69 0.28 -22.99 -12.63
N ILE A 70 0.27 -22.08 -11.67
CA ILE A 70 -0.13 -22.34 -10.29
C ILE A 70 -1.57 -21.87 -10.13
N ASP A 71 -2.50 -22.84 -10.08
CA ASP A 71 -3.93 -22.59 -10.02
C ASP A 71 -4.43 -22.48 -8.58
N PHE A 72 -4.72 -21.26 -8.14
CA PHE A 72 -5.25 -20.99 -6.82
C PHE A 72 -6.72 -21.43 -6.64
N ALA A 73 -7.49 -21.50 -7.73
CA ALA A 73 -8.87 -21.92 -7.67
C ALA A 73 -9.01 -23.39 -7.30
N ALA A 74 -8.05 -24.24 -7.74
CA ALA A 74 -7.99 -25.66 -7.36
C ALA A 74 -7.88 -25.86 -5.83
N PHE A 75 -7.34 -24.87 -5.11
CA PHE A 75 -7.23 -24.87 -3.64
C PHE A 75 -8.42 -24.22 -2.94
N SER A 76 -9.48 -23.83 -3.68
CA SER A 76 -10.63 -23.10 -3.14
C SER A 76 -10.27 -21.78 -2.44
N ILE A 77 -9.15 -21.14 -2.86
CA ILE A 77 -8.70 -19.86 -2.32
C ILE A 77 -9.56 -18.77 -2.94
N LYS A 78 -10.18 -17.95 -2.08
CA LYS A 78 -11.02 -16.83 -2.53
C LYS A 78 -10.16 -15.60 -2.85
N PRO A 79 -10.57 -14.77 -3.84
CA PRO A 79 -9.92 -13.48 -4.09
C PRO A 79 -9.80 -12.62 -2.82
N GLY A 80 -8.66 -11.94 -2.65
CA GLY A 80 -8.33 -11.17 -1.45
C GLY A 80 -7.66 -11.96 -0.33
N THR A 81 -7.66 -13.30 -0.38
CA THR A 81 -7.01 -14.15 0.63
C THR A 81 -5.48 -14.03 0.54
N PRO A 82 -4.76 -13.89 1.67
CA PRO A 82 -3.31 -13.97 1.68
C PRO A 82 -2.81 -15.34 1.19
N VAL A 83 -1.78 -15.33 0.36
CA VAL A 83 -1.14 -16.54 -0.16
C VAL A 83 0.37 -16.44 -0.04
N VAL A 84 0.99 -17.56 0.31
CA VAL A 84 2.42 -17.80 0.29
C VAL A 84 2.65 -19.00 -0.63
N VAL A 85 3.36 -18.76 -1.72
CA VAL A 85 3.75 -19.80 -2.68
C VAL A 85 5.22 -20.09 -2.51
N GLU A 86 5.57 -21.35 -2.27
CA GLU A 86 6.96 -21.83 -2.24
C GLU A 86 7.18 -22.73 -3.45
N ILE A 87 8.15 -22.37 -4.28
CA ILE A 87 8.59 -23.17 -5.44
C ILE A 87 9.96 -23.77 -5.10
N ARG A 88 10.00 -25.07 -4.91
CA ARG A 88 11.22 -25.81 -4.58
C ARG A 88 11.87 -26.32 -5.85
N HIS A 89 13.14 -26.04 -6.00
CA HIS A 89 13.89 -26.37 -7.21
C HIS A 89 15.26 -26.96 -6.89
N LYS A 90 15.85 -27.60 -7.90
CA LYS A 90 17.20 -28.14 -7.83
C LYS A 90 18.22 -27.00 -7.81
N ASP A 91 19.42 -27.26 -7.24
CA ASP A 91 20.45 -26.22 -7.03
C ASP A 91 21.12 -25.75 -8.33
N ASP A 92 21.13 -26.60 -9.34
CA ASP A 92 21.81 -26.37 -10.60
C ASP A 92 21.00 -25.54 -11.61
N CYS A 93 19.82 -25.08 -11.21
CA CYS A 93 18.90 -24.32 -12.05
C CYS A 93 17.95 -23.44 -11.18
N SER A 94 17.30 -22.47 -11.79
CA SER A 94 16.33 -21.60 -11.12
C SER A 94 15.13 -21.35 -12.03
N PRO A 95 13.92 -21.73 -11.62
CA PRO A 95 12.71 -21.38 -12.35
C PRO A 95 12.43 -19.87 -12.21
N LYS A 96 11.64 -19.31 -13.12
CA LYS A 96 11.30 -17.90 -13.13
C LYS A 96 9.80 -17.72 -13.06
N VAL A 97 9.31 -17.02 -12.03
CA VAL A 97 7.92 -16.55 -11.98
C VAL A 97 7.77 -15.38 -12.94
N LEU A 98 6.86 -15.50 -13.91
CA LEU A 98 6.70 -14.54 -15.01
C LEU A 98 5.85 -13.34 -14.63
N ASN A 99 4.90 -13.52 -13.69
CA ASN A 99 3.92 -12.49 -13.30
C ASN A 99 3.74 -12.39 -11.77
N PRO A 100 4.80 -12.18 -10.98
CA PRO A 100 4.70 -12.13 -9.51
C PRO A 100 3.79 -11.01 -9.01
N GLU A 101 3.57 -9.97 -9.85
CA GLU A 101 2.64 -8.87 -9.56
C GLU A 101 1.16 -9.29 -9.59
N ALA A 102 0.83 -10.50 -10.05
CA ALA A 102 -0.53 -11.04 -10.01
C ALA A 102 -1.07 -11.15 -8.57
N LEU A 103 -0.17 -11.29 -7.58
CA LEU A 103 -0.53 -11.33 -6.16
C LEU A 103 -0.48 -9.95 -5.46
N LYS A 104 -0.18 -8.89 -6.19
CA LYS A 104 -0.13 -7.52 -5.62
C LYS A 104 -1.50 -6.87 -5.65
N PRO A 105 -2.03 -6.38 -4.52
CA PRO A 105 -3.36 -5.78 -4.46
C PRO A 105 -3.51 -4.57 -5.40
N LYS A 106 -4.66 -4.49 -6.07
CA LYS A 106 -5.07 -3.36 -6.91
C LYS A 106 -6.26 -2.64 -6.28
N ALA A 107 -6.42 -1.36 -6.57
CA ALA A 107 -7.57 -0.59 -6.15
C ALA A 107 -8.80 -0.98 -7.00
N THR A 108 -9.59 -1.94 -6.54
CA THR A 108 -10.71 -2.53 -7.29
C THR A 108 -12.09 -2.14 -6.77
N PHE A 109 -12.18 -1.58 -5.56
CA PHE A 109 -13.43 -1.30 -4.86
C PHE A 109 -14.48 -0.59 -5.73
N GLU A 110 -15.72 -0.92 -5.51
CA GLU A 110 -16.88 -0.21 -6.07
C GLU A 110 -17.65 0.46 -4.93
N VAL A 111 -17.95 1.75 -5.09
CA VAL A 111 -18.72 2.51 -4.10
C VAL A 111 -20.19 2.16 -4.21
N ILE A 112 -20.80 1.66 -3.13
CA ILE A 112 -22.24 1.43 -3.01
C ILE A 112 -22.93 2.73 -2.64
N ASN A 113 -22.39 3.41 -1.62
CA ASN A 113 -22.76 4.76 -1.21
C ASN A 113 -21.60 5.49 -0.57
N ILE A 114 -21.67 6.81 -0.57
CA ILE A 114 -20.78 7.69 0.20
C ILE A 114 -21.60 8.93 0.58
N ASN A 115 -21.52 9.33 1.82
CA ASN A 115 -22.19 10.53 2.35
C ASN A 115 -21.38 11.15 3.46
N ILE A 116 -21.63 12.43 3.72
CA ILE A 116 -21.08 13.16 4.86
C ILE A 116 -22.21 13.95 5.51
N ASP A 117 -22.26 13.93 6.83
CA ASP A 117 -23.24 14.69 7.59
C ASP A 117 -22.72 16.08 8.02
N LYS A 118 -23.57 16.88 8.66
CA LYS A 118 -23.21 18.22 9.12
C LYS A 118 -22.18 18.24 10.26
N SER A 119 -21.98 17.12 10.95
CA SER A 119 -20.94 16.98 11.97
C SER A 119 -19.55 16.69 11.36
N GLY A 120 -19.49 16.43 10.06
CA GLY A 120 -18.26 16.03 9.36
C GLY A 120 -17.99 14.53 9.42
N LEU A 121 -18.95 13.71 9.84
CA LEU A 121 -18.81 12.25 9.80
C LEU A 121 -19.02 11.77 8.37
N LEU A 122 -17.92 11.36 7.74
CA LEU A 122 -17.89 10.75 6.42
C LEU A 122 -18.15 9.26 6.56
N ASN A 123 -19.17 8.74 5.87
CA ASN A 123 -19.51 7.33 5.82
C ASN A 123 -19.49 6.85 4.37
N TRP A 124 -18.96 5.64 4.14
CA TRP A 124 -19.03 5.00 2.83
C TRP A 124 -19.16 3.50 2.94
N ALA A 125 -19.77 2.91 1.94
CA ALA A 125 -19.86 1.48 1.77
C ALA A 125 -19.34 1.09 0.39
N THR A 126 -18.66 -0.04 0.33
CA THR A 126 -18.02 -0.56 -0.87
C THR A 126 -18.24 -2.05 -1.00
N LYS A 127 -17.97 -2.58 -2.20
CA LYS A 127 -17.88 -4.00 -2.54
C LYS A 127 -16.68 -4.21 -3.47
N ASN A 128 -16.37 -5.49 -3.77
CA ASN A 128 -15.33 -5.89 -4.73
C ASN A 128 -13.92 -5.41 -4.36
N GLU A 129 -13.58 -5.42 -3.07
CA GLU A 129 -12.23 -5.13 -2.60
C GLU A 129 -11.34 -6.38 -2.71
N MET A 130 -10.38 -6.37 -3.62
CA MET A 130 -9.39 -7.45 -3.76
C MET A 130 -8.12 -7.14 -2.98
N GLY A 131 -8.17 -7.29 -1.67
CA GLY A 131 -7.05 -7.02 -0.75
C GLY A 131 -7.26 -5.78 0.10
N SER A 132 -6.68 -5.81 1.29
CA SER A 132 -6.89 -4.79 2.34
C SER A 132 -6.03 -3.54 2.09
N LEU A 133 -6.26 -2.87 0.95
CA LEU A 133 -5.64 -1.56 0.72
C LEU A 133 -6.28 -0.50 1.61
N PRO A 134 -5.48 0.40 2.20
CA PRO A 134 -6.05 1.49 2.99
C PRO A 134 -6.83 2.47 2.12
N TYR A 135 -7.88 3.05 2.69
CA TYR A 135 -8.56 4.20 2.15
C TYR A 135 -7.90 5.48 2.65
N ILE A 136 -7.39 6.28 1.73
CA ILE A 136 -6.92 7.63 1.99
C ILE A 136 -8.14 8.54 1.90
N VAL A 137 -8.49 9.20 3.01
CA VAL A 137 -9.51 10.25 3.01
C VAL A 137 -8.88 11.55 2.56
N GLU A 138 -9.41 12.12 1.49
CA GLU A 138 -8.91 13.38 0.92
C GLU A 138 -9.96 14.47 1.06
N GLN A 139 -9.49 15.68 1.45
CA GLN A 139 -10.27 16.91 1.48
C GLN A 139 -9.79 17.84 0.38
N TYR A 140 -10.72 18.48 -0.34
CA TYR A 140 -10.39 19.49 -1.34
C TYR A 140 -10.14 20.84 -0.68
N ARG A 141 -8.89 21.31 -0.77
CA ARG A 141 -8.45 22.63 -0.30
C ARG A 141 -7.44 23.22 -1.29
N TRP A 142 -7.41 24.52 -1.41
CA TRP A 142 -6.35 25.22 -2.16
C TRP A 142 -6.15 24.65 -3.57
N ASN A 143 -7.29 24.40 -4.25
CA ASN A 143 -7.34 23.80 -5.60
C ASN A 143 -6.69 22.41 -5.74
N LYS A 144 -6.54 21.67 -4.65
CA LYS A 144 -5.98 20.31 -4.66
C LYS A 144 -6.65 19.39 -3.65
N TRP A 145 -6.54 18.08 -3.89
CA TRP A 145 -6.94 17.05 -2.94
C TRP A 145 -5.81 16.81 -1.93
N ILE A 146 -6.07 16.98 -0.65
CA ILE A 146 -5.11 16.83 0.44
C ILE A 146 -5.51 15.62 1.28
N PRO A 147 -4.59 14.65 1.52
CA PRO A 147 -4.83 13.58 2.47
C PRO A 147 -5.05 14.15 3.88
N VAL A 148 -6.16 13.76 4.53
CA VAL A 148 -6.52 14.20 5.89
C VAL A 148 -6.66 13.03 6.85
N GLY A 149 -6.62 11.81 6.36
CA GLY A 149 -6.63 10.60 7.19
C GLY A 149 -6.58 9.33 6.38
N GLU A 150 -6.50 8.22 7.09
CA GLU A 150 -6.43 6.89 6.50
C GLU A 150 -7.32 5.92 7.30
N VAL A 151 -8.02 5.05 6.58
CA VAL A 151 -8.86 3.99 7.17
C VAL A 151 -8.46 2.66 6.55
N LYS A 152 -8.22 1.65 7.38
CA LYS A 152 -7.86 0.31 6.91
C LYS A 152 -9.00 -0.29 6.08
N GLY A 153 -8.71 -0.76 4.86
CA GLY A 153 -9.65 -1.48 4.03
C GLY A 153 -9.89 -2.91 4.53
N GLY A 154 -11.09 -3.41 4.35
CA GLY A 154 -11.48 -4.79 4.69
C GLY A 154 -10.87 -5.81 3.74
N GLY A 155 -10.82 -5.47 2.46
CA GLY A 155 -10.27 -6.32 1.41
C GLY A 155 -11.17 -7.50 1.06
N SER A 156 -12.46 -7.42 1.37
CA SER A 156 -13.47 -8.44 1.05
C SER A 156 -14.21 -8.10 -0.25
N MET A 157 -14.58 -9.13 -1.00
CA MET A 157 -15.45 -8.98 -2.16
C MET A 157 -16.88 -8.61 -1.78
N ASP A 158 -17.28 -8.93 -0.54
CA ASP A 158 -18.58 -8.60 0.03
C ASP A 158 -18.67 -7.11 0.40
N ASN A 159 -19.82 -6.71 0.93
CA ASN A 159 -20.04 -5.34 1.38
C ASN A 159 -19.17 -5.01 2.59
N ASN A 160 -18.45 -3.90 2.49
CA ASN A 160 -17.64 -3.31 3.56
C ASN A 160 -18.20 -1.93 3.89
N THR A 161 -18.15 -1.54 5.16
CA THR A 161 -18.61 -0.23 5.63
C THR A 161 -17.53 0.46 6.44
N TYR A 162 -17.42 1.78 6.27
CA TYR A 162 -16.38 2.60 6.87
C TYR A 162 -16.93 3.93 7.34
N SER A 163 -16.25 4.52 8.31
CA SER A 163 -16.52 5.87 8.77
C SER A 163 -15.23 6.59 9.13
N PHE A 164 -15.22 7.91 8.97
CA PHE A 164 -14.11 8.77 9.35
C PHE A 164 -14.64 10.13 9.77
N LEU A 165 -14.30 10.58 10.99
CA LEU A 165 -14.65 11.92 11.44
C LEU A 165 -13.62 12.92 10.88
N THR A 166 -14.07 13.81 10.03
CA THR A 166 -13.23 14.81 9.36
C THR A 166 -13.09 16.06 10.21
N THR A 167 -12.01 16.83 9.96
CA THR A 167 -11.87 18.19 10.49
C THR A 167 -12.24 19.19 9.38
N ALA A 168 -13.35 19.90 9.58
CA ALA A 168 -13.84 20.86 8.61
C ALA A 168 -13.04 22.19 8.66
N HIS A 169 -12.88 22.82 7.49
CA HIS A 169 -12.55 24.25 7.37
C HIS A 169 -13.82 25.09 7.25
N SER A 170 -13.69 26.40 7.20
CA SER A 170 -14.82 27.31 7.00
C SER A 170 -15.45 27.13 5.61
N GLY A 171 -16.76 27.31 5.52
CA GLY A 171 -17.49 27.22 4.26
C GLY A 171 -17.69 25.81 3.71
N GLU A 172 -17.69 25.67 2.39
CA GLU A 172 -17.96 24.39 1.71
C GLU A 172 -16.76 23.45 1.79
N ASN A 173 -16.97 22.27 2.37
CA ASN A 173 -16.00 21.20 2.49
C ASN A 173 -16.33 20.04 1.53
N LYS A 174 -15.38 19.61 0.72
CA LYS A 174 -15.52 18.47 -0.20
C LYS A 174 -14.56 17.36 0.19
N TYR A 175 -15.07 16.13 0.21
CA TYR A 175 -14.28 14.94 0.56
C TYR A 175 -14.50 13.84 -0.45
N ARG A 176 -13.49 12.98 -0.57
CA ARG A 176 -13.54 11.71 -1.28
C ARG A 176 -12.66 10.69 -0.58
N VAL A 177 -12.85 9.42 -0.90
CA VAL A 177 -11.94 8.35 -0.49
C VAL A 177 -11.20 7.80 -1.70
N LYS A 178 -9.96 7.39 -1.49
CA LYS A 178 -9.05 6.91 -2.53
C LYS A 178 -8.26 5.72 -2.04
N GLN A 179 -8.07 4.71 -2.88
CA GLN A 179 -7.06 3.68 -2.68
C GLN A 179 -5.96 3.79 -3.72
N VAL A 180 -4.75 3.42 -3.33
CA VAL A 180 -3.60 3.32 -4.24
C VAL A 180 -3.15 1.87 -4.22
N GLY A 181 -3.24 1.22 -5.37
CA GLY A 181 -2.82 -0.16 -5.57
C GLY A 181 -1.38 -0.29 -6.04
N TYR A 182 -0.99 -1.52 -6.31
CA TYR A 182 0.32 -1.83 -6.87
C TYR A 182 0.57 -1.05 -8.17
N GLY A 183 1.80 -0.60 -8.34
CA GLY A 183 2.20 0.22 -9.48
C GLY A 183 1.72 1.67 -9.41
N GLY A 184 1.18 2.13 -8.26
CA GLY A 184 0.71 3.50 -8.07
C GLY A 184 -0.65 3.79 -8.70
N LEU A 185 -1.31 2.79 -9.30
CA LEU A 185 -2.65 2.96 -9.87
C LEU A 185 -3.64 3.24 -8.75
N SER A 186 -4.36 4.34 -8.86
CA SER A 186 -5.32 4.78 -7.85
C SER A 186 -6.75 4.77 -8.37
N LYS A 187 -7.69 4.51 -7.45
CA LYS A 187 -9.13 4.63 -7.67
C LYS A 187 -9.72 5.52 -6.59
N SER A 188 -10.57 6.46 -6.97
CA SER A 188 -11.26 7.37 -6.05
C SER A 188 -12.78 7.21 -6.16
N SER A 189 -13.48 7.52 -5.06
CA SER A 189 -14.93 7.69 -5.07
C SER A 189 -15.34 8.99 -5.78
N ASN A 190 -16.64 9.14 -6.00
CA ASN A 190 -17.22 10.46 -6.19
C ASN A 190 -16.97 11.30 -4.93
N ASN A 191 -17.01 12.64 -5.06
CA ASN A 191 -16.93 13.52 -3.92
C ASN A 191 -18.31 13.74 -3.28
N VAL A 192 -18.28 14.05 -1.98
CA VAL A 192 -19.42 14.52 -1.19
C VAL A 192 -19.05 15.83 -0.52
N ALA A 193 -20.05 16.64 -0.21
CA ALA A 193 -19.81 17.98 0.34
C ALA A 193 -20.81 18.34 1.43
N PHE A 194 -20.38 19.20 2.34
CA PHE A 194 -21.26 19.91 3.28
C PHE A 194 -20.73 21.31 3.56
N VAL A 195 -21.59 22.18 4.04
CA VAL A 195 -21.20 23.54 4.47
C VAL A 195 -21.00 23.52 5.98
N SER A 196 -19.78 23.85 6.40
CA SER A 196 -19.40 23.92 7.80
C SER A 196 -19.88 25.23 8.43
N ALA A 197 -20.27 25.17 9.71
CA ALA A 197 -20.55 26.36 10.55
C ALA A 197 -19.25 26.90 11.19
N VAL A 198 -18.08 26.31 10.96
CA VAL A 198 -16.80 26.82 11.48
C VAL A 198 -16.54 28.22 10.92
N GLY A 199 -16.23 29.17 11.79
CA GLY A 199 -15.86 30.53 11.39
C GLY A 199 -14.51 30.55 10.66
N GLN A 200 -14.41 31.42 9.67
CA GLN A 200 -13.16 31.59 8.94
C GLN A 200 -12.09 32.23 9.85
N PRO A 201 -10.93 31.59 10.06
CA PRO A 201 -9.86 32.20 10.85
C PRO A 201 -9.26 33.40 10.13
N SER A 202 -8.80 34.37 10.90
CA SER A 202 -7.92 35.44 10.44
C SER A 202 -6.48 35.12 10.82
N TYR A 203 -5.51 35.79 10.18
CA TYR A 203 -4.12 35.71 10.59
C TYR A 203 -3.49 37.06 10.81
N SER A 204 -2.47 37.14 11.67
CA SER A 204 -1.62 38.31 11.88
C SER A 204 -0.15 37.90 12.00
N MET A 205 0.73 38.80 11.66
CA MET A 205 2.16 38.61 11.86
C MET A 205 2.56 39.17 13.23
N SER A 206 3.36 38.41 13.99
CA SER A 206 3.92 38.84 15.26
C SER A 206 4.78 40.12 15.09
N LYS A 207 4.93 40.95 16.14
CA LYS A 207 5.67 42.22 16.10
C LYS A 207 7.13 42.04 15.64
N ASN A 208 7.78 40.92 16.00
CA ASN A 208 9.15 40.62 15.60
C ASN A 208 9.25 40.00 14.19
N GLY A 209 8.10 39.75 13.54
CA GLY A 209 8.04 39.17 12.21
C GLY A 209 8.49 37.70 12.12
N ASN A 210 8.60 36.98 13.23
CA ASN A 210 9.09 35.59 13.27
C ASN A 210 8.00 34.55 13.37
N GLU A 211 6.75 34.96 13.55
CA GLU A 211 5.61 34.08 13.74
C GLU A 211 4.36 34.63 13.04
N ILE A 212 3.57 33.76 12.47
CA ILE A 212 2.19 34.03 12.03
C ILE A 212 1.26 33.42 13.07
N GLU A 213 0.31 34.19 13.58
CA GLU A 213 -0.71 33.78 14.53
C GLU A 213 -2.07 33.73 13.82
N PHE A 214 -2.76 32.61 13.95
CA PHE A 214 -4.13 32.43 13.48
C PHE A 214 -5.12 32.63 14.64
N SER A 215 -6.30 33.17 14.37
CA SER A 215 -7.33 33.40 15.40
C SER A 215 -7.88 32.08 16.00
N THR A 216 -7.76 30.95 15.26
CA THR A 216 -8.09 29.60 15.70
C THR A 216 -7.13 28.62 15.06
N GLU A 217 -7.03 27.40 15.59
CA GLU A 217 -6.23 26.35 14.98
C GLU A 217 -6.73 26.04 13.58
N THR A 218 -5.80 25.96 12.64
CA THR A 218 -6.09 25.66 11.23
C THR A 218 -4.94 24.91 10.58
N MET A 219 -5.23 24.17 9.51
CA MET A 219 -4.21 23.60 8.64
C MET A 219 -3.60 24.69 7.78
N TYR A 220 -2.28 24.66 7.62
CA TYR A 220 -1.57 25.63 6.80
C TYR A 220 -0.46 25.01 5.96
N GLU A 221 -0.17 25.64 4.83
CA GLU A 221 1.03 25.42 4.01
C GLU A 221 1.63 26.78 3.61
N VAL A 222 2.96 26.84 3.58
CA VAL A 222 3.71 28.00 3.08
C VAL A 222 4.51 27.55 1.87
N PHE A 223 4.45 28.37 0.83
CA PHE A 223 5.20 28.16 -0.40
C PHE A 223 6.18 29.30 -0.61
N ASP A 224 7.34 28.96 -1.19
CA ASP A 224 8.28 29.94 -1.72
C ASP A 224 7.79 30.54 -3.06
N ALA A 225 8.57 31.47 -3.59
CA ALA A 225 8.26 32.13 -4.88
C ALA A 225 8.25 31.16 -6.08
N TYR A 226 8.81 29.95 -5.92
CA TYR A 226 8.88 28.92 -6.95
C TYR A 226 7.76 27.88 -6.83
N GLY A 227 6.92 28.00 -5.79
CA GLY A 227 5.82 27.06 -5.53
C GLY A 227 6.23 25.81 -4.74
N ASN A 228 7.43 25.78 -4.14
CA ASN A 228 7.81 24.68 -3.25
C ASN A 228 7.18 24.84 -1.89
N VAL A 229 6.62 23.78 -1.33
CA VAL A 229 6.13 23.75 0.04
C VAL A 229 7.32 23.78 1.00
N ILE A 230 7.49 24.86 1.74
CA ILE A 230 8.58 25.04 2.70
C ILE A 230 8.17 24.83 4.15
N LYS A 231 6.88 24.98 4.46
CA LYS A 231 6.30 24.64 5.77
C LYS A 231 4.89 24.10 5.60
N ARG A 232 4.50 23.20 6.48
CA ARG A 232 3.13 22.71 6.62
C ARG A 232 2.87 22.31 8.06
N GLY A 233 1.61 22.40 8.48
CA GLY A 233 1.22 22.00 9.82
C GLY A 233 -0.23 22.25 10.11
N TYR A 234 -0.59 22.04 11.40
CA TYR A 234 -1.89 22.34 11.99
C TYR A 234 -1.65 23.03 13.33
N GLY A 235 -2.33 24.13 13.59
CA GLY A 235 -2.23 24.88 14.84
C GLY A 235 -2.65 26.33 14.69
N SER A 236 -2.57 27.07 15.79
CA SER A 236 -2.84 28.52 15.85
C SER A 236 -1.57 29.37 15.64
N LYS A 237 -0.39 28.76 15.52
CA LYS A 237 0.88 29.44 15.37
C LYS A 237 1.75 28.77 14.32
N LEU A 238 2.41 29.59 13.51
CA LEU A 238 3.34 29.17 12.46
C LEU A 238 4.65 29.93 12.64
N ASP A 239 5.68 29.22 13.08
CA ASP A 239 7.05 29.77 13.16
C ASP A 239 7.64 29.97 11.76
N ILE A 240 8.03 31.21 11.46
CA ILE A 240 8.68 31.64 10.23
C ILE A 240 10.06 32.27 10.48
N ALA A 241 10.63 32.11 11.68
CA ALA A 241 11.90 32.75 12.06
C ALA A 241 13.05 32.35 11.13
N ASN A 242 13.08 31.09 10.68
CA ASN A 242 14.10 30.55 9.80
C ASN A 242 13.90 30.84 8.31
N LEU A 243 12.84 31.53 7.92
CA LEU A 243 12.64 31.96 6.54
C LEU A 243 13.50 33.17 6.21
N SER A 244 14.06 33.19 5.01
CA SER A 244 14.78 34.34 4.48
C SER A 244 13.84 35.52 4.21
N LYS A 245 14.36 36.74 4.14
CA LYS A 245 13.55 37.92 3.73
C LYS A 245 13.06 37.71 2.30
N GLY A 246 11.76 37.96 2.08
CA GLY A 246 11.16 37.74 0.75
C GLY A 246 9.64 37.62 0.79
N ALA A 247 9.07 37.37 -0.39
CA ALA A 247 7.66 37.11 -0.57
C ALA A 247 7.37 35.60 -0.51
N TYR A 248 6.28 35.25 0.13
CA TYR A 248 5.81 33.88 0.33
C TYR A 248 4.31 33.79 0.13
N TYR A 249 3.83 32.62 -0.25
CA TYR A 249 2.40 32.34 -0.31
C TYR A 249 2.00 31.51 0.91
N LEU A 250 0.88 31.90 1.53
CA LEU A 250 0.28 31.23 2.68
C LEU A 250 -1.08 30.67 2.29
N CYS A 251 -1.21 29.36 2.43
CA CYS A 251 -2.49 28.67 2.39
C CYS A 251 -2.89 28.30 3.82
N TYR A 252 -4.07 28.68 4.26
CA TYR A 252 -4.62 28.33 5.57
C TYR A 252 -6.13 28.25 5.48
N ASP A 253 -6.75 27.42 6.32
CA ASP A 253 -8.18 27.13 6.23
C ASP A 253 -8.58 26.74 4.79
N ASN A 254 -9.40 27.52 4.09
CA ASN A 254 -9.67 27.40 2.65
C ASN A 254 -9.14 28.60 1.84
N ILE A 255 -8.27 29.41 2.41
CA ILE A 255 -7.76 30.66 1.85
C ILE A 255 -6.38 30.47 1.28
N MET A 256 -6.11 31.22 0.20
CA MET A 256 -4.78 31.39 -0.39
C MET A 256 -4.46 32.88 -0.42
N THR A 257 -3.37 33.28 0.19
CA THR A 257 -2.90 34.67 0.28
C THR A 257 -1.38 34.72 0.21
N ASP A 258 -0.80 35.91 0.27
CA ASP A 258 0.63 36.11 0.35
C ASP A 258 1.03 36.88 1.60
N PHE A 259 2.29 36.77 2.01
CA PHE A 259 2.90 37.60 3.02
C PHE A 259 4.36 37.91 2.69
N LYS A 260 4.90 38.98 3.30
CA LYS A 260 6.29 39.36 3.12
C LYS A 260 7.04 39.25 4.44
N LYS A 261 8.07 38.40 4.47
CA LYS A 261 9.04 38.31 5.54
C LYS A 261 10.03 39.50 5.41
N LYS A 262 10.12 40.31 6.46
CA LYS A 262 10.99 41.52 6.50
C LYS A 262 12.41 41.20 6.97
#